data_ce9522127e0fcde4a6b56f993f4031c4
#
_entry.id   ce9522127e0fcde4a6b56f993f4031c4
#
_cell.length_a   1.000
_cell.length_b   1.000
_cell.length_c   1.000
_cell.angle_alpha   90.00
_cell.angle_beta   90.00
_cell.angle_gamma   90.00
#
_symmetry.space_group_name_H-M   'P 1'
#
loop_
_entity.id
_entity.type
_entity.pdbx_description
1 polymer ?
#
loop_
_entity_poly.entity_id
_entity_poly.type
_entity_poly.pdbx_seq_one_letter_code
_entity_poly.pdbx_strand_id
1 'polypeptide(L)'
;MRPLGLAALFFACSTPAPQPSSATAPVIDFEGRFFDAPYPSPGRLRADGTIDVGDFPGPTIALKQRLVDQLGTHGEGFGRSTAMWLRFTDAIDPSSLPQLGVAPTLDDSVFLIDLESNALVPLELKFKAEQETYSPRNLLVATPFQGHVPAAGTWHALVVTTKLKGADGLPVPRAAFLDQASGGGARADALRAELPRLKTALGDRYGSVAAATVFRTGSHWERLQKIATTARAFPAAAVGPVTKLREHPGFAVFEGELDVPMYQHGDEPYSEDGAMVFDATGAPVQQRVERIRFALAVPRRAMPAGGFPLLFHVPGSGGSHLAIIDRGANLGRGLAEVLAPRGIAAIGIEANLTGPRAPGGSGNGDIFYNVFNPVALRDNHRQQVAEYEVLATLAKGLTVDGAQVAEAGAASIRFDGSRFFVHGHSTGSVVGASVVSSNESFRAAALSGAGGSWLYNLVLKQTPASAELVKPLLGYTDADAVDIFDPVLTLAATMWEPIEPMNQAPGWVRDLRARTTPISVLLVEGIVDTYYLPRMVNALAMSARVDVAAPALDPDTVTELAQVGTGPRATPFSANSGGSTLGLVQYPALPNQDGHFVVFNRPETRVQYACFFASAASGQAVVVAADAGCP
;
A
#
# COMPACT_ATOMS: atom_id res chain seq x y z
N MET A 1 80.38 34.45 30.35
CA MET A 1 79.17 34.78 29.67
C MET A 1 79.06 33.95 28.39
N ARG A 2 78.19 32.95 28.40
CA ARG A 2 77.89 32.13 27.21
C ARG A 2 76.48 32.48 26.75
N PRO A 3 76.24 32.69 25.48
CA PRO A 3 74.90 32.92 25.00
C PRO A 3 74.14 31.60 24.87
N LEU A 4 72.92 31.54 25.42
CA LEU A 4 71.94 30.50 25.17
C LEU A 4 71.39 30.64 23.75
N GLY A 5 71.55 29.65 22.93
CA GLY A 5 70.86 29.54 21.64
C GLY A 5 69.44 29.02 21.83
N LEU A 6 68.44 29.80 21.38
CA LEU A 6 67.04 29.40 21.32
C LEU A 6 66.87 28.54 20.06
N ALA A 7 66.60 27.22 20.21
CA ALA A 7 66.16 26.35 19.11
C ALA A 7 64.67 26.51 18.91
N ALA A 8 64.25 27.10 17.80
CA ALA A 8 62.86 27.14 17.36
C ALA A 8 62.47 25.78 16.74
N LEU A 9 61.62 25.01 17.41
CA LEU A 9 60.98 23.81 16.86
C LEU A 9 59.86 24.24 15.89
N PHE A 10 60.13 24.11 14.60
CA PHE A 10 59.08 24.17 13.58
C PHE A 10 58.29 22.86 13.60
N PHE A 11 57.08 22.88 14.13
CA PHE A 11 56.09 21.84 13.86
C PHE A 11 55.61 22.01 12.43
N ALA A 12 56.11 21.24 11.51
CA ALA A 12 55.49 21.07 10.20
C ALA A 12 54.19 20.28 10.37
N CYS A 13 53.04 20.95 10.28
CA CYS A 13 51.76 20.29 10.04
C CYS A 13 51.86 19.65 8.64
N SER A 14 52.22 18.38 8.56
CA SER A 14 52.05 17.60 7.35
C SER A 14 50.57 17.32 7.18
N THR A 15 49.93 17.96 6.21
CA THR A 15 48.65 17.50 5.70
C THR A 15 48.76 16.02 5.29
N PRO A 16 47.94 15.12 5.79
CA PRO A 16 48.02 13.73 5.37
C PRO A 16 47.83 13.65 3.85
N ALA A 17 48.63 12.83 3.20
CA ALA A 17 48.49 12.57 1.75
C ALA A 17 47.07 12.08 1.48
N PRO A 18 46.42 12.54 0.39
CA PRO A 18 45.10 12.06 0.03
C PRO A 18 45.14 10.54 -0.11
N GLN A 19 44.17 9.86 0.52
CA GLN A 19 44.06 8.41 0.38
C GLN A 19 43.68 8.07 -1.06
N PRO A 20 44.20 6.97 -1.62
CA PRO A 20 43.80 6.56 -2.96
C PRO A 20 42.31 6.26 -3.02
N SER A 21 41.63 6.77 -4.06
CA SER A 21 40.23 6.52 -4.33
C SER A 21 40.05 5.68 -5.59
N SER A 22 38.89 4.99 -5.71
CA SER A 22 38.55 4.19 -6.87
C SER A 22 38.44 5.05 -8.15
N ALA A 23 38.70 4.41 -9.29
CA ALA A 23 38.35 4.97 -10.61
C ALA A 23 36.83 4.95 -10.84
N THR A 24 36.10 4.07 -10.15
CA THR A 24 34.65 4.03 -10.14
C THR A 24 34.08 5.23 -9.36
N ALA A 25 33.38 6.14 -10.02
CA ALA A 25 32.85 7.36 -9.43
C ALA A 25 31.33 7.46 -9.61
N PRO A 26 30.60 8.08 -8.64
CA PRO A 26 29.18 8.40 -8.84
C PRO A 26 29.01 9.36 -10.01
N VAL A 27 27.99 9.12 -10.85
CA VAL A 27 27.58 10.03 -11.93
C VAL A 27 26.48 10.93 -11.40
N ILE A 28 26.72 12.25 -11.41
CA ILE A 28 25.75 13.28 -11.05
C ILE A 28 25.80 14.37 -12.12
N ASP A 29 25.03 14.18 -13.18
CA ASP A 29 24.91 15.10 -14.32
C ASP A 29 23.43 15.31 -14.65
N PHE A 30 22.90 16.49 -14.32
CA PHE A 30 21.50 16.85 -14.55
C PHE A 30 21.20 17.35 -15.97
N GLU A 31 22.23 17.60 -16.78
CA GLU A 31 22.13 17.96 -18.21
C GLU A 31 22.31 16.74 -19.10
N GLY A 32 22.70 15.60 -18.53
CA GLY A 32 22.88 14.32 -19.20
C GLY A 32 21.55 13.56 -19.41
N ARG A 33 21.68 12.24 -19.58
CA ARG A 33 20.52 11.34 -19.75
C ARG A 33 19.81 11.12 -18.41
N PHE A 34 18.61 10.57 -18.43
CA PHE A 34 17.74 10.34 -17.27
C PHE A 34 18.46 9.74 -16.07
N PHE A 35 19.24 8.68 -16.27
CA PHE A 35 19.97 7.98 -15.20
C PHE A 35 21.33 8.61 -14.86
N ASP A 36 21.77 9.63 -15.56
CA ASP A 36 23.00 10.35 -15.24
C ASP A 36 22.80 11.28 -14.01
N ALA A 37 21.55 11.52 -13.63
CA ALA A 37 21.16 12.16 -12.36
C ALA A 37 20.53 11.17 -11.38
N PRO A 38 20.68 11.37 -10.07
CA PRO A 38 20.04 10.52 -9.08
C PRO A 38 18.50 10.68 -9.11
N TYR A 39 17.79 9.60 -8.77
CA TYR A 39 16.34 9.58 -8.64
C TYR A 39 15.91 8.90 -7.33
N PRO A 40 14.86 9.39 -6.65
CA PRO A 40 14.14 10.64 -6.88
C PRO A 40 15.01 11.89 -6.76
N SER A 41 14.61 13.01 -7.37
CA SER A 41 15.33 14.29 -7.23
C SER A 41 14.32 15.46 -7.21
N PRO A 42 14.51 16.47 -6.34
CA PRO A 42 13.56 17.58 -6.20
C PRO A 42 13.26 18.28 -7.52
N GLY A 43 14.24 18.39 -8.42
CA GLY A 43 14.07 19.03 -9.72
C GLY A 43 13.15 18.28 -10.70
N ARG A 44 12.70 17.07 -10.35
CA ARG A 44 11.71 16.30 -11.11
C ARG A 44 10.30 16.37 -10.51
N LEU A 45 10.13 16.97 -9.35
CA LEU A 45 8.83 17.19 -8.72
C LEU A 45 8.30 18.58 -9.13
N ARG A 46 7.14 18.62 -9.78
CA ARG A 46 6.47 19.88 -10.13
C ARG A 46 5.67 20.42 -8.95
N ALA A 47 5.32 21.70 -9.01
CA ALA A 47 4.58 22.38 -7.94
C ALA A 47 3.18 21.80 -7.67
N ASP A 48 2.58 21.15 -8.67
CA ASP A 48 1.28 20.47 -8.58
C ASP A 48 1.39 19.04 -8.02
N GLY A 49 2.61 18.58 -7.71
CA GLY A 49 2.89 17.23 -7.22
C GLY A 49 3.13 16.19 -8.31
N THR A 50 3.01 16.54 -9.60
CA THR A 50 3.31 15.63 -10.69
C THR A 50 4.82 15.44 -10.87
N ILE A 51 5.22 14.34 -11.52
CA ILE A 51 6.63 13.94 -11.63
C ILE A 51 7.10 14.08 -13.09
N ASP A 52 8.18 14.84 -13.29
CA ASP A 52 8.79 15.00 -14.59
C ASP A 52 9.69 13.80 -14.92
N VAL A 53 9.13 12.85 -15.66
CA VAL A 53 9.80 11.64 -16.18
C VAL A 53 9.72 11.53 -17.71
N GLY A 54 9.43 12.64 -18.42
CA GLY A 54 9.26 12.65 -19.87
C GLY A 54 10.51 12.23 -20.66
N ASP A 55 11.69 12.35 -20.06
CA ASP A 55 12.98 11.90 -20.61
C ASP A 55 13.34 10.45 -20.21
N PHE A 56 12.40 9.67 -19.64
CA PHE A 56 12.63 8.28 -19.26
C PHE A 56 12.96 7.41 -20.48
N PRO A 57 14.09 6.67 -20.46
CA PRO A 57 14.62 5.98 -21.64
C PRO A 57 13.85 4.69 -22.01
N GLY A 58 14.39 4.01 -23.02
CA GLY A 58 13.91 2.73 -23.51
C GLY A 58 13.02 2.83 -24.74
N PRO A 59 12.54 1.70 -25.27
CA PRO A 59 11.77 1.65 -26.49
C PRO A 59 10.44 2.40 -26.36
N THR A 60 9.95 2.91 -27.49
CA THR A 60 8.63 3.55 -27.58
C THR A 60 7.54 2.48 -27.60
N ILE A 61 7.09 2.09 -26.43
CA ILE A 61 6.00 1.14 -26.20
C ILE A 61 4.80 1.92 -25.65
N ALA A 62 3.61 1.67 -26.19
CA ALA A 62 2.40 2.44 -25.86
C ALA A 62 2.10 2.46 -24.34
N LEU A 63 2.19 1.32 -23.67
CA LEU A 63 1.96 1.23 -22.24
C LEU A 63 2.99 2.02 -21.43
N LYS A 64 4.29 1.90 -21.77
CA LYS A 64 5.35 2.68 -21.12
C LYS A 64 5.16 4.18 -21.34
N GLN A 65 4.85 4.59 -22.58
CA GLN A 65 4.64 6.00 -22.88
C GLN A 65 3.43 6.55 -22.12
N ARG A 66 2.31 5.83 -22.09
CA ARG A 66 1.12 6.21 -21.31
C ARG A 66 1.45 6.37 -19.82
N LEU A 67 2.21 5.45 -19.24
CA LEU A 67 2.64 5.54 -17.84
C LEU A 67 3.46 6.81 -17.58
N VAL A 68 4.44 7.11 -18.44
CA VAL A 68 5.27 8.32 -18.36
C VAL A 68 4.42 9.58 -18.46
N ASP A 69 3.52 9.65 -19.44
CA ASP A 69 2.63 10.79 -19.64
C ASP A 69 1.67 10.99 -18.45
N GLN A 70 1.13 9.89 -17.93
CA GLN A 70 0.22 9.93 -16.79
C GLN A 70 0.92 10.31 -15.46
N LEU A 71 2.16 9.90 -15.23
CA LEU A 71 2.95 10.40 -14.10
C LEU A 71 3.20 11.91 -14.20
N GLY A 72 3.40 12.41 -15.43
CA GLY A 72 3.57 13.82 -15.73
C GLY A 72 2.30 14.67 -15.61
N THR A 73 1.11 14.05 -15.54
CA THR A 73 -0.19 14.75 -15.51
C THR A 73 -1.05 14.40 -14.29
N HIS A 74 -0.87 13.19 -13.73
CA HIS A 74 -1.68 12.64 -12.64
C HIS A 74 -0.87 12.03 -11.50
N GLY A 75 0.48 12.16 -11.52
CA GLY A 75 1.35 11.74 -10.43
C GLY A 75 1.04 12.50 -9.13
N GLU A 76 1.34 11.88 -7.98
CA GLU A 76 1.06 12.43 -6.64
C GLU A 76 2.31 12.40 -5.74
N GLY A 77 3.44 12.82 -6.29
CA GLY A 77 4.72 12.82 -5.60
C GLY A 77 5.51 11.52 -5.78
N PHE A 78 6.73 11.53 -5.26
CA PHE A 78 7.60 10.35 -5.31
C PHE A 78 7.08 9.24 -4.42
N GLY A 79 7.29 8.02 -4.89
CA GLY A 79 6.89 6.83 -4.15
C GLY A 79 7.58 6.69 -2.79
N ARG A 80 6.89 6.00 -1.87
CA ARG A 80 7.38 5.68 -0.52
C ARG A 80 8.01 4.29 -0.46
N SER A 81 7.56 3.38 -1.31
CA SER A 81 7.99 1.98 -1.34
C SER A 81 8.61 1.57 -2.66
N THR A 82 8.87 2.53 -3.54
CA THR A 82 9.43 2.33 -4.87
C THR A 82 10.94 2.54 -4.91
N ALA A 83 11.58 2.08 -5.99
CA ALA A 83 13.03 2.12 -6.10
C ALA A 83 13.57 3.53 -6.34
N MET A 84 14.77 3.71 -5.83
CA MET A 84 15.65 4.87 -6.03
C MET A 84 16.92 4.41 -6.73
N TRP A 85 17.61 5.29 -7.48
CA TRP A 85 18.83 4.89 -8.18
C TRP A 85 19.89 5.96 -8.26
N LEU A 86 21.15 5.45 -8.37
CA LEU A 86 22.37 6.20 -8.59
C LEU A 86 23.25 5.42 -9.59
N ARG A 87 23.74 6.07 -10.63
CA ARG A 87 24.64 5.46 -11.60
C ARG A 87 26.10 5.70 -11.26
N PHE A 88 26.96 4.77 -11.65
CA PHE A 88 28.41 4.87 -11.51
C PHE A 88 29.10 4.80 -12.88
N THR A 89 30.33 5.30 -12.94
CA THR A 89 31.14 5.27 -14.17
C THR A 89 31.58 3.84 -14.52
N ASP A 90 31.75 2.98 -13.50
CA ASP A 90 32.18 1.60 -13.63
C ASP A 90 31.58 0.73 -12.53
N ALA A 91 31.92 -0.57 -12.50
CA ALA A 91 31.42 -1.53 -11.54
C ALA A 91 31.86 -1.20 -10.10
N ILE A 92 30.97 -1.46 -9.14
CA ILE A 92 31.29 -1.44 -7.71
C ILE A 92 31.64 -2.86 -7.23
N ASP A 93 32.21 -2.95 -6.03
CA ASP A 93 32.33 -4.20 -5.29
C ASP A 93 31.03 -4.49 -4.53
N PRO A 94 30.21 -5.48 -4.95
CA PRO A 94 28.94 -5.78 -4.28
C PRO A 94 29.10 -6.21 -2.81
N SER A 95 30.27 -6.74 -2.42
CA SER A 95 30.53 -7.14 -1.02
C SER A 95 30.64 -5.95 -0.07
N SER A 96 30.80 -4.74 -0.62
CA SER A 96 30.81 -3.50 0.16
C SER A 96 29.41 -2.91 0.40
N LEU A 97 28.35 -3.50 -0.17
CA LEU A 97 26.96 -3.12 0.10
C LEU A 97 26.48 -3.65 1.47
N PRO A 98 25.57 -2.96 2.15
CA PRO A 98 24.91 -3.47 3.34
C PRO A 98 24.22 -4.81 3.10
N GLN A 99 24.23 -5.68 4.10
CA GLN A 99 23.59 -6.98 4.03
C GLN A 99 22.08 -6.88 4.30
N LEU A 100 21.31 -7.60 3.49
CA LEU A 100 19.85 -7.69 3.68
C LEU A 100 19.53 -8.30 5.06
N GLY A 101 18.51 -7.75 5.73
CA GLY A 101 18.05 -8.22 7.04
C GLY A 101 18.87 -7.72 8.23
N VAL A 102 19.95 -6.98 7.99
CA VAL A 102 20.69 -6.28 9.05
C VAL A 102 20.12 -4.89 9.26
N ALA A 103 19.93 -4.48 10.52
CA ALA A 103 19.44 -3.15 10.83
C ALA A 103 20.39 -2.07 10.29
N PRO A 104 19.89 -1.07 9.54
CA PRO A 104 20.74 -0.06 8.92
C PRO A 104 21.37 0.86 9.96
N THR A 105 22.57 1.34 9.65
CA THR A 105 23.32 2.30 10.46
C THR A 105 23.83 3.46 9.61
N LEU A 106 24.17 4.59 10.25
CA LEU A 106 24.82 5.73 9.57
C LEU A 106 26.27 5.40 9.14
N ASP A 107 26.77 4.22 9.53
CA ASP A 107 28.10 3.73 9.16
C ASP A 107 28.10 2.83 7.94
N ASP A 108 26.94 2.54 7.36
CA ASP A 108 26.80 1.74 6.16
C ASP A 108 27.32 2.47 4.91
N SER A 109 27.65 1.70 3.88
CA SER A 109 28.06 2.25 2.59
C SER A 109 26.91 2.88 1.83
N VAL A 110 25.67 2.39 2.04
CA VAL A 110 24.42 2.92 1.46
C VAL A 110 23.34 2.88 2.53
N PHE A 111 22.61 3.97 2.71
CA PHE A 111 21.46 4.02 3.62
C PHE A 111 20.41 5.04 3.17
N LEU A 112 19.16 4.85 3.60
CA LEU A 112 18.05 5.79 3.46
C LEU A 112 17.73 6.37 4.84
N ILE A 113 17.72 7.69 4.95
CA ILE A 113 17.40 8.41 6.18
C ILE A 113 16.21 9.34 6.01
N ASP A 114 15.29 9.33 6.95
CA ASP A 114 14.28 10.36 7.14
C ASP A 114 14.94 11.58 7.80
N LEU A 115 14.92 12.73 7.13
CA LEU A 115 15.63 13.94 7.57
C LEU A 115 14.87 14.74 8.63
N GLU A 116 13.65 14.35 8.98
CA GLU A 116 12.84 14.99 10.03
C GLU A 116 12.98 14.24 11.36
N SER A 117 12.96 12.88 11.31
CA SER A 117 13.07 12.03 12.49
C SER A 117 14.47 11.45 12.73
N ASN A 118 15.37 11.53 11.74
CA ASN A 118 16.65 10.83 11.66
C ASN A 118 16.53 9.29 11.71
N ALA A 119 15.35 8.74 11.46
CA ALA A 119 15.15 7.30 11.38
C ALA A 119 15.75 6.74 10.08
N LEU A 120 16.41 5.59 10.18
CA LEU A 120 16.91 4.85 9.03
C LEU A 120 15.86 3.86 8.54
N VAL A 121 15.74 3.74 7.22
CA VAL A 121 14.82 2.81 6.57
C VAL A 121 15.62 1.64 5.99
N PRO A 122 15.31 0.38 6.35
CA PRO A 122 15.94 -0.79 5.76
C PRO A 122 15.77 -0.83 4.24
N LEU A 123 16.81 -1.23 3.53
CA LEU A 123 16.86 -1.26 2.07
C LEU A 123 17.10 -2.68 1.54
N GLU A 124 16.49 -2.98 0.41
CA GLU A 124 16.97 -3.99 -0.53
C GLU A 124 17.79 -3.28 -1.61
N LEU A 125 18.99 -3.81 -1.90
CA LEU A 125 19.95 -3.19 -2.80
C LEU A 125 20.32 -4.14 -3.93
N LYS A 126 20.40 -3.62 -5.16
CA LYS A 126 20.92 -4.35 -6.31
C LYS A 126 21.82 -3.45 -7.16
N PHE A 127 22.97 -3.97 -7.55
CA PHE A 127 23.82 -3.32 -8.55
C PHE A 127 23.62 -4.02 -9.89
N LYS A 128 23.13 -3.27 -10.90
CA LYS A 128 22.97 -3.72 -12.28
C LYS A 128 24.25 -3.35 -13.05
N ALA A 129 25.13 -4.34 -13.23
CA ALA A 129 26.39 -4.13 -13.95
C ALA A 129 26.18 -4.01 -15.45
N GLU A 130 25.22 -4.75 -16.00
CA GLU A 130 24.92 -4.79 -17.43
C GLU A 130 23.74 -3.89 -17.79
N GLN A 131 23.69 -3.52 -19.06
CA GLN A 131 22.56 -2.80 -19.61
C GLN A 131 21.39 -3.75 -19.84
N GLU A 132 20.19 -3.32 -19.44
CA GLU A 132 18.92 -3.98 -19.74
C GLU A 132 18.03 -3.03 -20.58
N THR A 133 16.86 -3.48 -20.99
CA THR A 133 15.94 -2.68 -21.85
C THR A 133 15.65 -1.30 -21.26
N TYR A 134 15.49 -1.18 -19.95
CA TYR A 134 15.12 0.08 -19.28
C TYR A 134 16.14 0.56 -18.24
N SER A 135 17.25 -0.09 -18.07
CA SER A 135 18.31 0.36 -17.17
C SER A 135 19.66 0.42 -17.86
N PRO A 136 20.47 1.48 -17.63
CA PRO A 136 21.84 1.53 -18.11
C PRO A 136 22.70 0.56 -17.29
N ARG A 137 23.90 0.27 -17.79
CA ARG A 137 24.91 -0.42 -17.00
C ARG A 137 25.39 0.43 -15.82
N ASN A 138 25.92 -0.24 -14.80
CA ASN A 138 26.49 0.34 -13.60
C ASN A 138 25.48 1.15 -12.77
N LEU A 139 24.25 0.65 -12.64
CA LEU A 139 23.17 1.29 -11.90
C LEU A 139 23.02 0.63 -10.52
N LEU A 140 23.23 1.38 -9.45
CA LEU A 140 22.81 1.00 -8.10
C LEU A 140 21.33 1.35 -7.93
N VAL A 141 20.53 0.34 -7.59
CA VAL A 141 19.10 0.47 -7.28
C VAL A 141 18.88 0.12 -5.82
N ALA A 142 18.20 1.00 -5.12
CA ALA A 142 17.82 0.86 -3.71
C ALA A 142 16.31 0.93 -3.57
N THR A 143 15.72 -0.07 -2.95
CA THR A 143 14.28 -0.12 -2.68
C THR A 143 14.07 -0.25 -1.17
N PRO A 144 13.18 0.52 -0.52
CA PRO A 144 12.81 0.24 0.86
C PRO A 144 12.39 -1.22 0.99
N PHE A 145 12.89 -1.92 2.01
CA PHE A 145 12.45 -3.29 2.27
C PHE A 145 10.93 -3.27 2.43
N GLN A 146 10.23 -4.05 1.61
CA GLN A 146 8.77 -3.97 1.51
C GLN A 146 8.11 -4.31 2.85
N GLY A 147 7.32 -3.36 3.36
CA GLY A 147 6.79 -3.37 4.73
C GLY A 147 7.42 -2.30 5.63
N HIS A 148 8.63 -1.85 5.35
CA HIS A 148 9.20 -0.65 5.94
C HIS A 148 8.85 0.57 5.08
N VAL A 149 7.71 1.20 5.39
CA VAL A 149 7.19 2.31 4.59
C VAL A 149 7.73 3.64 5.13
N PRO A 150 8.54 4.38 4.35
CA PRO A 150 8.96 5.75 4.69
C PRO A 150 7.79 6.65 5.05
N ALA A 151 8.00 7.61 5.94
CA ALA A 151 6.94 8.54 6.35
C ALA A 151 6.40 9.33 5.14
N ALA A 152 5.09 9.64 5.16
CA ALA A 152 4.43 10.34 4.07
C ALA A 152 4.67 11.86 4.13
N GLY A 153 4.98 12.47 3.00
CA GLY A 153 5.15 13.91 2.89
C GLY A 153 6.35 14.46 3.68
N THR A 154 7.37 13.64 3.95
CA THR A 154 8.58 14.01 4.69
C THR A 154 9.82 13.98 3.80
N TRP A 155 10.87 14.67 4.23
CA TRP A 155 12.13 14.70 3.51
C TRP A 155 13.00 13.48 3.84
N HIS A 156 13.51 12.83 2.81
CA HIS A 156 14.39 11.68 2.90
C HIS A 156 15.66 11.92 2.09
N ALA A 157 16.71 11.17 2.41
CA ALA A 157 17.92 11.13 1.59
C ALA A 157 18.40 9.68 1.41
N LEU A 158 18.60 9.29 0.14
CA LEU A 158 19.42 8.13 -0.19
C LEU A 158 20.87 8.59 -0.22
N VAL A 159 21.69 7.98 0.61
CA VAL A 159 23.10 8.35 0.81
C VAL A 159 24.00 7.18 0.43
N VAL A 160 25.00 7.46 -0.38
CA VAL A 160 26.16 6.59 -0.63
C VAL A 160 27.36 7.23 0.03
N THR A 161 28.09 6.48 0.85
CA THR A 161 29.31 6.95 1.53
C THR A 161 30.57 6.47 0.82
N THR A 162 31.71 7.07 1.15
CA THR A 162 33.03 6.62 0.68
C THR A 162 33.46 5.24 1.21
N LYS A 163 32.61 4.57 2.02
CA LYS A 163 32.79 3.17 2.40
C LYS A 163 32.38 2.19 1.29
N LEU A 164 31.55 2.63 0.32
CA LEU A 164 31.31 1.87 -0.89
C LEU A 164 32.62 1.78 -1.69
N LYS A 165 32.92 0.61 -2.23
CA LYS A 165 34.14 0.36 -2.99
C LYS A 165 33.85 0.15 -4.47
N GLY A 166 34.72 0.61 -5.33
CA GLY A 166 34.79 0.17 -6.72
C GLY A 166 35.28 -1.27 -6.85
N ALA A 167 35.14 -1.84 -8.04
CA ALA A 167 35.66 -3.19 -8.34
C ALA A 167 37.17 -3.33 -8.13
N ASP A 168 37.92 -2.23 -8.08
CA ASP A 168 39.34 -2.16 -7.72
C ASP A 168 39.59 -2.27 -6.20
N GLY A 169 38.57 -2.41 -5.38
CA GLY A 169 38.62 -2.51 -3.93
C GLY A 169 38.88 -1.18 -3.19
N LEU A 170 39.01 -0.07 -3.92
CA LEU A 170 39.24 1.24 -3.34
C LEU A 170 37.92 1.98 -3.06
N PRO A 171 37.90 2.89 -2.06
CA PRO A 171 36.74 3.72 -1.77
C PRO A 171 36.31 4.56 -2.99
N VAL A 172 34.97 4.62 -3.27
CA VAL A 172 34.44 5.52 -4.28
C VAL A 172 34.69 6.98 -3.88
N PRO A 173 35.09 7.86 -4.83
CA PRO A 173 35.34 9.25 -4.52
C PRO A 173 34.05 10.01 -4.23
N ARG A 174 34.17 11.11 -3.49
CA ARG A 174 33.08 12.07 -3.30
C ARG A 174 32.81 12.79 -4.61
N ALA A 175 31.55 12.83 -5.01
CA ALA A 175 31.10 13.56 -6.19
C ALA A 175 31.33 15.07 -6.04
N ALA A 176 31.97 15.68 -7.02
CA ALA A 176 32.26 17.12 -7.01
C ALA A 176 31.00 17.98 -6.86
N PHE A 177 29.85 17.51 -7.36
CA PHE A 177 28.55 18.16 -7.24
C PHE A 177 28.19 18.56 -5.80
N LEU A 178 28.54 17.75 -4.80
CA LEU A 178 28.20 18.00 -3.38
C LEU A 178 28.91 19.21 -2.78
N ASP A 179 29.99 19.67 -3.43
CA ASP A 179 30.81 20.79 -2.98
C ASP A 179 30.72 22.01 -3.92
N GLN A 180 29.98 21.89 -5.04
CA GLN A 180 29.78 22.97 -6.00
C GLN A 180 28.62 23.88 -5.58
N ALA A 181 28.83 25.18 -5.65
CA ALA A 181 27.83 26.19 -5.32
C ALA A 181 26.81 26.44 -6.45
N SER A 182 27.15 26.12 -7.72
CA SER A 182 26.32 26.37 -8.90
C SER A 182 26.72 25.48 -10.08
N GLY A 183 25.90 25.44 -11.13
CA GLY A 183 26.12 24.69 -12.37
C GLY A 183 25.20 23.47 -12.49
N GLY A 184 24.97 22.96 -13.70
CA GLY A 184 24.12 21.80 -13.99
C GLY A 184 22.63 22.13 -14.09
N GLY A 185 22.24 23.40 -14.22
CA GLY A 185 20.88 23.83 -14.50
C GLY A 185 19.90 23.74 -13.32
N ALA A 186 18.64 24.05 -13.58
CA ALA A 186 17.58 24.16 -12.55
C ALA A 186 17.34 22.88 -11.76
N ARG A 187 17.46 21.70 -12.36
CA ARG A 187 17.32 20.41 -11.65
C ARG A 187 18.44 20.20 -10.65
N ALA A 188 19.66 20.60 -10.98
CA ALA A 188 20.81 20.56 -10.08
C ALA A 188 20.64 21.55 -8.92
N ASP A 189 20.19 22.77 -9.20
CA ASP A 189 19.96 23.81 -8.19
C ASP A 189 18.86 23.39 -7.19
N ALA A 190 17.81 22.72 -7.67
CA ALA A 190 16.77 22.15 -6.81
C ALA A 190 17.33 21.11 -5.80
N LEU A 191 18.23 20.22 -6.22
CA LEU A 191 18.88 19.29 -5.29
C LEU A 191 19.82 20.00 -4.33
N ARG A 192 20.62 20.97 -4.82
CA ARG A 192 21.53 21.74 -3.97
C ARG A 192 20.80 22.50 -2.86
N ALA A 193 19.62 23.03 -3.15
CA ALA A 193 18.82 23.72 -2.17
C ALA A 193 18.43 22.85 -0.96
N GLU A 194 18.37 21.53 -1.14
CA GLU A 194 17.99 20.58 -0.09
C GLU A 194 19.18 19.90 0.60
N LEU A 195 20.39 19.98 0.05
CA LEU A 195 21.61 19.42 0.68
C LEU A 195 21.88 19.93 2.11
N PRO A 196 21.57 21.19 2.48
CA PRO A 196 21.70 21.64 3.86
C PRO A 196 20.91 20.82 4.88
N ARG A 197 19.75 20.23 4.51
CA ARG A 197 19.00 19.31 5.38
C ARG A 197 19.83 18.08 5.69
N LEU A 198 20.38 17.46 4.65
CA LEU A 198 21.25 16.28 4.80
C LEU A 198 22.49 16.62 5.63
N LYS A 199 23.12 17.77 5.39
CA LYS A 199 24.28 18.21 6.16
C LYS A 199 23.95 18.38 7.64
N THR A 200 22.79 18.92 7.95
CA THR A 200 22.31 19.07 9.34
C THR A 200 22.07 17.72 10.00
N ALA A 201 21.42 16.78 9.31
CA ALA A 201 21.12 15.45 9.84
C ALA A 201 22.38 14.60 10.07
N LEU A 202 23.40 14.71 9.21
CA LEU A 202 24.62 13.90 9.30
C LEU A 202 25.74 14.55 10.13
N GLY A 203 25.73 15.88 10.33
CA GLY A 203 26.81 16.59 11.00
C GLY A 203 28.18 16.30 10.39
N ASP A 204 29.16 15.91 11.21
CA ASP A 204 30.53 15.61 10.77
C ASP A 204 30.62 14.44 9.76
N ARG A 205 29.63 13.52 9.77
CA ARG A 205 29.56 12.43 8.80
C ARG A 205 29.29 12.88 7.37
N TYR A 206 28.80 14.12 7.15
CA TYR A 206 28.58 14.65 5.81
C TYR A 206 29.85 14.63 4.93
N GLY A 207 31.02 14.75 5.55
CA GLY A 207 32.31 14.65 4.87
C GLY A 207 32.57 13.28 4.22
N SER A 208 31.95 12.21 4.71
CA SER A 208 32.08 10.85 4.16
C SER A 208 31.05 10.53 3.06
N VAL A 209 30.14 11.45 2.74
CA VAL A 209 29.14 11.23 1.67
C VAL A 209 29.84 11.28 0.31
N ALA A 210 29.76 10.18 -0.44
CA ALA A 210 30.24 10.09 -1.82
C ALA A 210 29.22 10.62 -2.81
N ALA A 211 27.95 10.24 -2.65
CA ALA A 211 26.81 10.73 -3.45
C ALA A 211 25.52 10.71 -2.61
N ALA A 212 24.58 11.55 -2.96
CA ALA A 212 23.26 11.54 -2.34
C ALA A 212 22.20 12.13 -3.27
N THR A 213 20.95 11.73 -3.05
CA THR A 213 19.78 12.50 -3.43
C THR A 213 18.93 12.81 -2.21
N VAL A 214 18.32 14.00 -2.19
CA VAL A 214 17.38 14.44 -1.16
C VAL A 214 16.04 14.65 -1.84
N PHE A 215 14.98 14.08 -1.31
CA PHE A 215 13.66 14.16 -1.94
C PHE A 215 12.56 14.13 -0.89
N ARG A 216 11.37 14.58 -1.27
CA ARG A 216 10.17 14.52 -0.43
C ARG A 216 9.25 13.42 -0.93
N THR A 217 8.86 12.51 -0.04
CA THR A 217 7.89 11.45 -0.35
C THR A 217 6.50 12.02 -0.64
N GLY A 218 5.72 11.32 -1.45
CA GLY A 218 4.31 11.66 -1.69
C GLY A 218 3.48 11.55 -0.40
N SER A 219 2.41 12.35 -0.35
CA SER A 219 1.38 12.25 0.69
C SER A 219 0.05 12.01 0.00
N HIS A 220 -0.50 10.81 0.17
CA HIS A 220 -1.74 10.40 -0.48
C HIS A 220 -2.96 10.53 0.44
N TRP A 221 -2.72 10.88 1.73
CA TRP A 221 -3.75 10.96 2.76
C TRP A 221 -4.75 12.06 2.50
N GLU A 222 -4.27 13.26 2.18
CA GLU A 222 -5.12 14.43 1.98
C GLU A 222 -6.11 14.21 0.85
N ARG A 223 -5.65 13.58 -0.25
CA ARG A 223 -6.52 13.29 -1.39
C ARG A 223 -7.54 12.20 -1.06
N LEU A 224 -7.12 11.12 -0.42
CA LEU A 224 -8.03 10.07 0.04
C LEU A 224 -9.09 10.63 1.00
N GLN A 225 -8.69 11.50 1.93
CA GLN A 225 -9.62 12.16 2.85
C GLN A 225 -10.61 13.09 2.13
N LYS A 226 -10.17 13.82 1.12
CA LYS A 226 -11.06 14.65 0.30
C LYS A 226 -12.10 13.80 -0.43
N ILE A 227 -11.67 12.68 -1.05
CA ILE A 227 -12.58 11.73 -1.70
C ILE A 227 -13.60 11.20 -0.69
N ALA A 228 -13.14 10.66 0.44
CA ALA A 228 -13.99 10.07 1.46
C ALA A 228 -14.97 11.10 2.06
N THR A 229 -14.51 12.32 2.36
CA THR A 229 -15.35 13.36 2.95
C THR A 229 -16.40 13.87 1.97
N THR A 230 -16.05 14.05 0.71
CA THR A 230 -16.99 14.48 -0.34
C THR A 230 -18.04 13.39 -0.59
N ALA A 231 -17.62 12.13 -0.64
CA ALA A 231 -18.55 11.00 -0.81
C ALA A 231 -19.52 10.86 0.39
N ARG A 232 -19.05 11.04 1.63
CA ARG A 232 -19.92 11.03 2.82
C ARG A 232 -20.93 12.18 2.85
N ALA A 233 -20.63 13.29 2.22
CA ALA A 233 -21.53 14.43 2.11
C ALA A 233 -22.60 14.25 1.02
N PHE A 234 -22.47 13.25 0.15
CA PHE A 234 -23.47 12.93 -0.85
C PHE A 234 -24.76 12.45 -0.18
N PRO A 235 -25.94 12.96 -0.60
CA PRO A 235 -27.23 12.56 -0.02
C PRO A 235 -27.51 11.07 -0.28
N ALA A 236 -27.26 10.22 0.70
CA ALA A 236 -27.42 8.78 0.59
C ALA A 236 -28.75 8.33 1.21
N ALA A 237 -29.66 7.83 0.38
CA ALA A 237 -30.90 7.19 0.77
C ALA A 237 -31.16 5.99 -0.15
N ALA A 238 -31.91 5.00 0.34
CA ALA A 238 -32.38 3.93 -0.52
C ALA A 238 -33.34 4.52 -1.58
N VAL A 239 -33.14 4.10 -2.82
CA VAL A 239 -34.05 4.50 -3.92
C VAL A 239 -35.13 3.44 -4.05
N GLY A 240 -36.37 3.86 -3.78
CA GLY A 240 -37.50 2.93 -3.73
C GLY A 240 -37.50 2.00 -2.49
N PRO A 241 -38.31 0.94 -2.50
CA PRO A 241 -38.44 0.05 -1.36
C PRO A 241 -37.24 -0.90 -1.22
N VAL A 242 -36.85 -1.15 0.03
CA VAL A 242 -35.95 -2.26 0.37
C VAL A 242 -36.84 -3.51 0.53
N THR A 243 -36.69 -4.46 -0.39
CA THR A 243 -37.60 -5.60 -0.51
C THR A 243 -36.94 -6.89 -0.02
N LYS A 244 -37.73 -7.74 0.63
CA LYS A 244 -37.28 -9.06 1.05
C LYS A 244 -37.10 -9.95 -0.17
N LEU A 245 -35.86 -10.43 -0.38
CA LEU A 245 -35.51 -11.31 -1.48
C LEU A 245 -35.76 -12.78 -1.14
N ARG A 246 -35.31 -13.22 0.04
CA ARG A 246 -35.43 -14.61 0.53
C ARG A 246 -35.10 -14.72 2.03
N GLU A 247 -35.28 -15.92 2.57
CA GLU A 247 -34.92 -16.27 3.95
C GLU A 247 -33.99 -17.44 4.01
N HIS A 248 -33.15 -17.43 5.03
CA HIS A 248 -32.31 -18.53 5.49
C HIS A 248 -32.60 -18.81 6.97
N PRO A 249 -32.21 -19.98 7.52
CA PRO A 249 -32.50 -20.31 8.91
C PRO A 249 -32.06 -19.25 9.93
N GLY A 250 -30.93 -18.59 9.69
CA GLY A 250 -30.34 -17.62 10.64
C GLY A 250 -30.56 -16.15 10.27
N PHE A 251 -31.01 -15.83 9.05
CA PHE A 251 -31.14 -14.45 8.58
C PHE A 251 -32.15 -14.30 7.43
N ALA A 252 -32.70 -13.12 7.29
CA ALA A 252 -33.48 -12.71 6.13
C ALA A 252 -32.64 -11.83 5.21
N VAL A 253 -32.82 -11.97 3.90
CA VAL A 253 -32.11 -11.24 2.86
C VAL A 253 -33.02 -10.19 2.24
N PHE A 254 -32.51 -8.97 2.17
CA PHE A 254 -33.17 -7.84 1.52
C PHE A 254 -32.28 -7.32 0.39
N GLU A 255 -32.92 -6.73 -0.60
CA GLU A 255 -32.27 -6.03 -1.71
C GLU A 255 -32.88 -4.62 -1.83
N GLY A 256 -32.03 -3.67 -2.18
CA GLY A 256 -32.41 -2.29 -2.44
C GLY A 256 -31.44 -1.63 -3.40
N GLU A 257 -31.73 -0.40 -3.76
CA GLU A 257 -30.90 0.41 -4.64
C GLU A 257 -30.47 1.69 -3.93
N LEU A 258 -29.31 2.23 -4.33
CA LEU A 258 -28.85 3.55 -3.92
C LEU A 258 -28.18 4.25 -5.11
N ASP A 259 -28.24 5.57 -5.10
CA ASP A 259 -27.49 6.40 -6.04
C ASP A 259 -26.11 6.73 -5.45
N VAL A 260 -25.06 6.62 -6.28
CA VAL A 260 -23.68 6.95 -5.92
C VAL A 260 -23.08 7.97 -6.88
N PRO A 261 -22.28 8.93 -6.39
CA PRO A 261 -21.58 9.88 -7.26
C PRO A 261 -20.38 9.19 -7.93
N MET A 262 -20.24 9.40 -9.22
CA MET A 262 -19.06 8.97 -9.98
C MET A 262 -18.16 10.17 -10.21
N TYR A 263 -16.86 10.01 -9.90
CA TYR A 263 -15.88 11.10 -9.95
C TYR A 263 -14.89 10.98 -11.11
N GLN A 264 -14.89 9.84 -11.81
CA GLN A 264 -14.03 9.59 -12.95
C GLN A 264 -14.62 10.22 -14.21
N HIS A 265 -13.74 10.88 -14.98
CA HIS A 265 -14.08 11.43 -16.28
C HIS A 265 -14.08 10.33 -17.35
N GLY A 266 -14.91 10.51 -18.38
CA GLY A 266 -14.99 9.62 -19.53
C GLY A 266 -15.94 8.44 -19.35
N ASP A 267 -15.97 7.59 -20.37
CA ASP A 267 -16.89 6.46 -20.48
C ASP A 267 -16.19 5.15 -20.08
N GLU A 268 -16.94 4.30 -19.37
CA GLU A 268 -16.48 2.95 -19.02
C GLU A 268 -16.32 2.08 -20.28
N PRO A 269 -15.29 1.24 -20.32
CA PRO A 269 -14.38 0.81 -19.24
C PRO A 269 -13.13 1.68 -19.04
N TYR A 270 -13.13 2.95 -19.38
CA TYR A 270 -12.02 3.88 -19.24
C TYR A 270 -10.76 3.47 -20.00
N SER A 271 -10.93 3.15 -21.30
CA SER A 271 -9.80 2.75 -22.15
C SER A 271 -8.80 3.87 -22.36
N GLU A 272 -9.26 5.13 -22.43
CA GLU A 272 -8.42 6.32 -22.65
C GLU A 272 -8.47 7.28 -21.45
N ASP A 273 -9.65 7.55 -20.92
CA ASP A 273 -9.91 8.42 -19.76
C ASP A 273 -9.88 7.64 -18.43
N GLY A 274 -10.66 8.06 -17.44
CA GLY A 274 -10.83 7.34 -16.19
C GLY A 274 -10.09 7.94 -15.00
N ALA A 275 -9.40 9.07 -15.20
CA ALA A 275 -8.88 9.85 -14.08
C ALA A 275 -10.02 10.51 -13.30
N MET A 276 -9.93 10.52 -11.97
CA MET A 276 -10.79 11.36 -11.14
C MET A 276 -10.51 12.84 -11.37
N VAL A 277 -11.57 13.64 -11.46
CA VAL A 277 -11.47 15.10 -11.58
C VAL A 277 -11.51 15.73 -10.19
N PHE A 278 -10.63 16.67 -9.95
CA PHE A 278 -10.56 17.41 -8.69
C PHE A 278 -10.67 18.91 -8.93
N ASP A 279 -11.35 19.61 -8.03
CA ASP A 279 -11.41 21.07 -8.02
C ASP A 279 -10.13 21.69 -7.42
N ALA A 280 -10.09 23.03 -7.39
CA ALA A 280 -8.96 23.78 -6.86
C ALA A 280 -8.72 23.55 -5.35
N THR A 281 -9.68 23.01 -4.61
CA THR A 281 -9.54 22.64 -3.19
C THR A 281 -9.05 21.20 -3.00
N GLY A 282 -8.94 20.44 -4.09
CA GLY A 282 -8.61 19.03 -4.11
C GLY A 282 -9.78 18.11 -3.78
N ALA A 283 -11.02 18.61 -3.77
CA ALA A 283 -12.21 17.79 -3.65
C ALA A 283 -12.58 17.14 -4.98
N PRO A 284 -13.04 15.87 -5.02
CA PRO A 284 -13.45 15.23 -6.26
C PRO A 284 -14.73 15.87 -6.79
N VAL A 285 -14.77 16.09 -8.11
CA VAL A 285 -15.90 16.69 -8.82
C VAL A 285 -16.78 15.60 -9.39
N GLN A 286 -18.05 15.60 -8.99
CA GLN A 286 -19.04 14.64 -9.51
C GLN A 286 -19.19 14.81 -11.03
N GLN A 287 -19.00 13.73 -11.78
CA GLN A 287 -19.18 13.69 -13.23
C GLN A 287 -20.59 13.20 -13.61
N ARG A 288 -21.07 12.17 -12.89
CA ARG A 288 -22.40 11.59 -13.07
C ARG A 288 -22.88 10.94 -11.77
N VAL A 289 -24.08 10.43 -11.78
CA VAL A 289 -24.64 9.58 -10.71
C VAL A 289 -24.99 8.23 -11.31
N GLU A 290 -24.61 7.16 -10.61
CA GLU A 290 -25.02 5.80 -10.96
C GLU A 290 -25.94 5.21 -9.90
N ARG A 291 -26.91 4.41 -10.36
CA ARG A 291 -27.75 3.61 -9.49
C ARG A 291 -27.18 2.22 -9.35
N ILE A 292 -26.91 1.80 -8.12
CA ILE A 292 -26.32 0.51 -7.82
C ILE A 292 -27.21 -0.25 -6.84
N ARG A 293 -27.11 -1.59 -6.87
CA ARG A 293 -27.82 -2.45 -5.93
C ARG A 293 -26.98 -2.72 -4.69
N PHE A 294 -27.68 -2.89 -3.57
CA PHE A 294 -27.11 -3.45 -2.35
C PHE A 294 -27.91 -4.64 -1.87
N ALA A 295 -27.24 -5.59 -1.21
CA ALA A 295 -27.89 -6.67 -0.50
C ALA A 295 -27.59 -6.58 0.99
N LEU A 296 -28.61 -6.89 1.81
CA LEU A 296 -28.57 -6.78 3.26
C LEU A 296 -29.03 -8.09 3.88
N ALA A 297 -28.20 -8.65 4.76
CA ALA A 297 -28.57 -9.79 5.60
C ALA A 297 -28.92 -9.29 7.02
N VAL A 298 -30.15 -9.52 7.43
CA VAL A 298 -30.66 -9.15 8.76
C VAL A 298 -30.77 -10.40 9.63
N PRO A 299 -30.13 -10.46 10.81
CA PRO A 299 -30.24 -11.60 11.71
C PRO A 299 -31.68 -11.89 12.15
N ARG A 300 -32.09 -13.16 12.15
CA ARG A 300 -33.38 -13.62 12.69
C ARG A 300 -33.24 -13.88 14.19
N ARG A 301 -33.14 -12.80 14.95
CA ARG A 301 -33.01 -12.78 16.41
C ARG A 301 -33.32 -11.40 16.97
N ALA A 302 -33.55 -11.30 18.29
CA ALA A 302 -33.87 -10.03 18.95
C ALA A 302 -32.82 -8.94 18.61
N MET A 303 -33.31 -7.79 18.14
CA MET A 303 -32.48 -6.63 17.81
C MET A 303 -32.01 -5.96 19.10
N PRO A 304 -30.71 -5.66 19.24
CA PRO A 304 -30.22 -4.85 20.35
C PRO A 304 -30.86 -3.45 20.38
N ALA A 305 -30.94 -2.84 21.57
CA ALA A 305 -31.56 -1.51 21.75
C ALA A 305 -30.96 -0.42 20.83
N GLY A 306 -29.67 -0.50 20.52
CA GLY A 306 -28.97 0.41 19.60
C GLY A 306 -29.16 0.09 18.10
N GLY A 307 -29.74 -1.05 17.75
CA GLY A 307 -29.73 -1.62 16.41
C GLY A 307 -28.70 -2.75 16.27
N PHE A 308 -28.73 -3.46 15.16
CA PHE A 308 -27.71 -4.48 14.87
C PHE A 308 -26.35 -3.84 14.54
N PRO A 309 -25.22 -4.33 15.06
CA PRO A 309 -23.93 -4.10 14.46
C PRO A 309 -23.96 -4.49 12.97
N LEU A 310 -23.23 -3.75 12.12
CA LEU A 310 -23.31 -3.97 10.68
C LEU A 310 -21.92 -4.18 10.07
N LEU A 311 -21.74 -5.28 9.35
CA LEU A 311 -20.53 -5.57 8.60
C LEU A 311 -20.74 -5.21 7.13
N PHE A 312 -19.78 -4.47 6.58
CA PHE A 312 -19.68 -4.10 5.17
C PHE A 312 -18.72 -5.09 4.49
N HIS A 313 -19.19 -5.74 3.44
CA HIS A 313 -18.34 -6.65 2.68
C HIS A 313 -17.86 -6.00 1.39
N VAL A 314 -16.53 -5.96 1.22
CA VAL A 314 -15.86 -5.57 -0.01
C VAL A 314 -15.39 -6.84 -0.71
N PRO A 315 -16.07 -7.28 -1.79
CA PRO A 315 -15.76 -8.54 -2.43
C PRO A 315 -14.47 -8.47 -3.24
N GLY A 316 -13.90 -9.63 -3.55
CA GLY A 316 -12.83 -9.77 -4.53
C GLY A 316 -13.32 -9.54 -5.95
N SER A 317 -12.39 -9.60 -6.91
CA SER A 317 -12.66 -9.43 -8.34
C SER A 317 -13.82 -10.31 -8.81
N GLY A 318 -14.73 -9.73 -9.57
CA GLY A 318 -15.92 -10.43 -10.08
C GLY A 318 -17.03 -10.66 -9.05
N GLY A 319 -16.87 -10.21 -7.80
CA GLY A 319 -17.89 -10.35 -6.76
C GLY A 319 -19.09 -9.43 -7.01
N SER A 320 -20.28 -9.84 -6.50
CA SER A 320 -21.51 -9.06 -6.56
C SER A 320 -21.95 -8.60 -5.16
N HIS A 321 -23.01 -7.77 -5.11
CA HIS A 321 -23.66 -7.39 -3.85
C HIS A 321 -24.15 -8.60 -3.02
N LEU A 322 -24.43 -9.73 -3.67
CA LEU A 322 -24.84 -10.97 -3.00
C LEU A 322 -23.65 -11.79 -2.43
N ALA A 323 -22.40 -11.41 -2.68
CA ALA A 323 -21.24 -12.17 -2.20
C ALA A 323 -21.16 -12.28 -0.67
N ILE A 324 -21.75 -11.34 0.06
CA ILE A 324 -21.89 -11.38 1.52
C ILE A 324 -22.83 -12.51 1.99
N ILE A 325 -23.78 -12.92 1.14
CA ILE A 325 -24.86 -13.85 1.42
C ILE A 325 -24.56 -15.23 0.84
N ASP A 326 -24.09 -15.26 -0.40
CA ASP A 326 -23.90 -16.49 -1.18
C ASP A 326 -22.41 -16.76 -1.46
N ARG A 327 -22.08 -18.01 -1.65
CA ARG A 327 -20.75 -18.43 -2.11
C ARG A 327 -20.89 -19.17 -3.46
N GLY A 328 -20.78 -18.42 -4.55
CA GLY A 328 -21.08 -18.94 -5.89
C GLY A 328 -22.52 -19.49 -5.95
N ALA A 329 -22.67 -20.72 -6.40
CA ALA A 329 -23.97 -21.40 -6.44
C ALA A 329 -24.52 -21.84 -5.07
N ASN A 330 -23.70 -21.73 -3.98
CA ASN A 330 -24.11 -22.12 -2.64
C ASN A 330 -24.84 -20.99 -1.94
N LEU A 331 -26.15 -20.96 -2.05
CA LEU A 331 -27.01 -19.94 -1.49
C LEU A 331 -26.98 -19.93 0.05
N GLY A 332 -26.84 -18.76 0.66
CA GLY A 332 -26.79 -18.58 2.10
C GLY A 332 -25.50 -19.02 2.77
N ARG A 333 -24.46 -19.38 2.00
CA ARG A 333 -23.16 -19.87 2.51
C ARG A 333 -22.07 -18.79 2.51
N GLY A 334 -22.45 -17.52 2.31
CA GLY A 334 -21.55 -16.37 2.46
C GLY A 334 -21.22 -16.06 3.93
N LEU A 335 -20.63 -14.88 4.17
CA LEU A 335 -20.23 -14.46 5.52
C LEU A 335 -21.43 -14.33 6.48
N ALA A 336 -22.61 -13.94 5.97
CA ALA A 336 -23.84 -13.79 6.75
C ALA A 336 -24.21 -15.06 7.54
N GLU A 337 -23.87 -16.26 7.01
CA GLU A 337 -24.14 -17.55 7.68
C GLU A 337 -23.53 -17.63 9.10
N VAL A 338 -22.31 -17.12 9.26
CA VAL A 338 -21.60 -17.17 10.56
C VAL A 338 -21.73 -15.91 11.39
N LEU A 339 -22.09 -14.79 10.76
CA LEU A 339 -22.28 -13.49 11.44
C LEU A 339 -23.66 -13.34 12.07
N ALA A 340 -24.71 -13.74 11.35
CA ALA A 340 -26.09 -13.58 11.81
C ALA A 340 -26.39 -14.31 13.14
N PRO A 341 -25.92 -15.56 13.38
CA PRO A 341 -26.07 -16.20 14.69
C PRO A 341 -25.43 -15.43 15.84
N ARG A 342 -24.47 -14.55 15.54
CA ARG A 342 -23.79 -13.66 16.50
C ARG A 342 -24.43 -12.28 16.60
N GLY A 343 -25.56 -12.07 15.90
CA GLY A 343 -26.31 -10.80 15.93
C GLY A 343 -25.66 -9.69 15.12
N ILE A 344 -24.85 -10.02 14.14
CA ILE A 344 -24.23 -9.05 13.23
C ILE A 344 -24.96 -9.11 11.89
N ALA A 345 -25.55 -7.99 11.48
CA ALA A 345 -26.09 -7.79 10.14
C ALA A 345 -24.96 -7.59 9.14
N ALA A 346 -25.23 -7.80 7.86
CA ALA A 346 -24.18 -7.66 6.85
C ALA A 346 -24.75 -7.02 5.57
N ILE A 347 -23.96 -6.14 4.93
CA ILE A 347 -24.33 -5.40 3.73
C ILE A 347 -23.20 -5.44 2.70
N GLY A 348 -23.55 -5.54 1.42
CA GLY A 348 -22.63 -5.46 0.29
C GLY A 348 -23.26 -4.74 -0.89
N ILE A 349 -22.43 -4.13 -1.74
CA ILE A 349 -22.85 -3.45 -2.98
C ILE A 349 -22.30 -4.14 -4.22
N GLU A 350 -22.86 -3.83 -5.37
CA GLU A 350 -22.24 -4.11 -6.66
C GLU A 350 -20.97 -3.24 -6.80
N ALA A 351 -19.83 -3.89 -6.85
CA ALA A 351 -18.57 -3.18 -6.96
C ALA A 351 -18.44 -2.49 -8.33
N ASN A 352 -17.74 -1.35 -8.34
CA ASN A 352 -17.44 -0.61 -9.57
C ASN A 352 -16.83 -1.52 -10.65
N LEU A 353 -17.29 -1.41 -11.88
CA LEU A 353 -16.81 -2.16 -13.06
C LEU A 353 -16.83 -3.69 -12.90
N THR A 354 -17.72 -4.24 -12.07
CA THR A 354 -17.86 -5.69 -11.90
C THR A 354 -19.30 -6.14 -12.13
N GLY A 355 -19.48 -7.40 -12.54
CA GLY A 355 -20.81 -7.98 -12.77
C GLY A 355 -21.67 -7.13 -13.72
N PRO A 356 -22.90 -6.79 -13.35
CA PRO A 356 -23.80 -5.98 -14.17
C PRO A 356 -23.31 -4.55 -14.46
N ARG A 357 -22.41 -4.02 -13.61
CA ARG A 357 -21.82 -2.69 -13.80
C ARG A 357 -20.61 -2.71 -14.76
N ALA A 358 -20.10 -3.88 -15.11
CA ALA A 358 -19.06 -3.96 -16.15
C ALA A 358 -19.71 -3.83 -17.54
N PRO A 359 -19.15 -3.03 -18.45
CA PRO A 359 -19.59 -3.00 -19.84
C PRO A 359 -19.62 -4.41 -20.46
N GLY A 360 -20.79 -4.80 -20.98
CA GLY A 360 -21.02 -6.15 -21.49
C GLY A 360 -21.30 -7.22 -20.44
N GLY A 361 -21.44 -6.84 -19.16
CA GLY A 361 -21.80 -7.77 -18.07
C GLY A 361 -20.72 -8.79 -17.72
N SER A 362 -19.47 -8.59 -18.14
CA SER A 362 -18.36 -9.51 -17.87
C SER A 362 -17.87 -9.33 -16.42
N GLY A 363 -17.89 -10.41 -15.63
CA GLY A 363 -17.57 -10.36 -14.22
C GLY A 363 -16.12 -10.70 -13.83
N ASN A 364 -15.17 -10.68 -14.76
CA ASN A 364 -13.83 -11.25 -14.54
C ASN A 364 -12.80 -10.31 -13.86
N GLY A 365 -13.15 -9.09 -13.53
CA GLY A 365 -12.24 -8.15 -12.85
C GLY A 365 -11.18 -7.49 -13.73
N ASP A 366 -10.92 -7.96 -14.95
CA ASP A 366 -9.89 -7.42 -15.83
C ASP A 366 -10.15 -5.95 -16.16
N ILE A 367 -11.42 -5.58 -16.34
CA ILE A 367 -11.86 -4.20 -16.60
C ILE A 367 -11.57 -3.30 -15.39
N PHE A 368 -11.77 -3.82 -14.18
CA PHE A 368 -11.51 -3.06 -12.96
C PHE A 368 -10.01 -2.76 -12.79
N TYR A 369 -9.15 -3.74 -13.05
CA TYR A 369 -7.69 -3.53 -12.96
C TYR A 369 -7.15 -2.66 -14.09
N ASN A 370 -7.71 -2.72 -15.27
CA ASN A 370 -7.37 -1.85 -16.42
C ASN A 370 -5.86 -1.57 -16.56
N VAL A 371 -5.06 -2.63 -16.63
CA VAL A 371 -3.58 -2.54 -16.62
C VAL A 371 -2.99 -1.71 -17.76
N PHE A 372 -3.76 -1.54 -18.84
CA PHE A 372 -3.37 -0.68 -19.97
C PHE A 372 -3.62 0.82 -19.74
N ASN A 373 -4.32 1.18 -18.66
CA ASN A 373 -4.55 2.55 -18.24
C ASN A 373 -4.24 2.70 -16.73
N PRO A 374 -2.96 2.93 -16.37
CA PRO A 374 -2.52 2.96 -14.96
C PRO A 374 -3.28 3.93 -14.06
N VAL A 375 -3.68 5.09 -14.59
CA VAL A 375 -4.47 6.07 -13.82
C VAL A 375 -5.88 5.57 -13.55
N ALA A 376 -6.52 4.93 -14.53
CA ALA A 376 -7.85 4.35 -14.34
C ALA A 376 -7.83 3.21 -13.32
N LEU A 377 -6.80 2.35 -13.33
CA LEU A 377 -6.61 1.32 -12.31
C LEU A 377 -6.63 1.93 -10.89
N ARG A 378 -5.82 2.96 -10.66
CA ARG A 378 -5.77 3.67 -9.37
C ARG A 378 -7.14 4.25 -9.00
N ASP A 379 -7.77 4.92 -9.94
CA ASP A 379 -8.98 5.69 -9.65
C ASP A 379 -10.25 4.82 -9.64
N ASN A 380 -10.25 3.62 -10.25
CA ASN A 380 -11.27 2.59 -10.03
C ASN A 380 -11.32 2.14 -8.56
N HIS A 381 -10.16 1.93 -7.93
CA HIS A 381 -10.09 1.60 -6.50
C HIS A 381 -10.58 2.77 -5.63
N ARG A 382 -10.20 4.00 -5.95
CA ARG A 382 -10.64 5.20 -5.23
C ARG A 382 -12.15 5.43 -5.38
N GLN A 383 -12.69 5.17 -6.55
CA GLN A 383 -14.14 5.24 -6.79
C GLN A 383 -14.89 4.24 -5.91
N GLN A 384 -14.37 3.02 -5.81
CA GLN A 384 -14.98 2.03 -4.93
C GLN A 384 -14.90 2.43 -3.45
N VAL A 385 -13.80 3.08 -3.00
CA VAL A 385 -13.74 3.67 -1.64
C VAL A 385 -14.87 4.69 -1.45
N ALA A 386 -15.07 5.60 -2.41
CA ALA A 386 -16.15 6.59 -2.36
C ALA A 386 -17.53 5.95 -2.25
N GLU A 387 -17.80 4.87 -2.98
CA GLU A 387 -19.06 4.14 -2.93
C GLU A 387 -19.33 3.51 -1.55
N TYR A 388 -18.29 2.96 -0.88
CA TYR A 388 -18.42 2.46 0.50
C TYR A 388 -18.62 3.57 1.53
N GLU A 389 -18.11 4.77 1.28
CA GLU A 389 -18.39 5.95 2.11
C GLU A 389 -19.86 6.39 2.00
N VAL A 390 -20.42 6.36 0.79
CA VAL A 390 -21.85 6.60 0.55
C VAL A 390 -22.71 5.51 1.21
N LEU A 391 -22.31 4.24 1.08
CA LEU A 391 -23.00 3.12 1.71
C LEU A 391 -23.01 3.24 3.25
N ALA A 392 -21.90 3.67 3.84
CA ALA A 392 -21.81 3.90 5.28
C ALA A 392 -22.74 5.05 5.74
N THR A 393 -22.91 6.07 4.89
CA THR A 393 -23.88 7.16 5.14
C THR A 393 -25.31 6.64 5.04
N LEU A 394 -25.65 5.87 3.99
CA LEU A 394 -26.95 5.21 3.86
C LEU A 394 -27.27 4.36 5.10
N ALA A 395 -26.33 3.51 5.51
CA ALA A 395 -26.52 2.53 6.58
C ALA A 395 -26.90 3.16 7.94
N LYS A 396 -26.48 4.39 8.21
CA LYS A 396 -26.84 5.12 9.43
C LYS A 396 -28.33 5.48 9.50
N GLY A 397 -28.98 5.65 8.35
CA GLY A 397 -30.41 5.98 8.25
C GLY A 397 -31.28 4.83 7.73
N LEU A 398 -30.68 3.72 7.30
CA LEU A 398 -31.39 2.60 6.71
C LEU A 398 -32.26 1.89 7.75
N THR A 399 -33.52 1.64 7.37
CA THR A 399 -34.47 0.86 8.17
C THR A 399 -35.15 -0.20 7.34
N VAL A 400 -35.52 -1.31 7.98
CA VAL A 400 -36.33 -2.37 7.39
C VAL A 400 -37.58 -2.58 8.26
N ASP A 401 -38.71 -2.84 7.64
CA ASP A 401 -39.96 -3.15 8.37
C ASP A 401 -39.78 -4.41 9.24
N GLY A 402 -39.95 -4.26 10.54
CA GLY A 402 -39.77 -5.33 11.51
C GLY A 402 -40.74 -6.49 11.33
N ALA A 403 -41.92 -6.25 10.74
CA ALA A 403 -42.87 -7.31 10.43
C ALA A 403 -42.29 -8.36 9.44
N GLN A 404 -41.26 -7.97 8.66
CA GLN A 404 -40.58 -8.87 7.73
C GLN A 404 -39.56 -9.80 8.40
N VAL A 405 -39.16 -9.51 9.67
CA VAL A 405 -38.24 -10.33 10.50
C VAL A 405 -38.81 -10.33 11.93
N ALA A 406 -39.83 -11.11 12.16
CA ALA A 406 -40.55 -11.12 13.44
C ALA A 406 -39.65 -11.40 14.67
N GLU A 407 -38.62 -12.21 14.48
CA GLU A 407 -37.65 -12.55 15.52
C GLU A 407 -36.82 -11.34 16.01
N ALA A 408 -36.79 -10.25 15.23
CA ALA A 408 -36.11 -9.00 15.66
C ALA A 408 -36.85 -8.33 16.83
N GLY A 409 -38.16 -8.60 17.01
CA GLY A 409 -38.96 -8.08 18.12
C GLY A 409 -39.10 -6.55 18.11
N ALA A 410 -38.98 -5.90 16.94
CA ALA A 410 -38.99 -4.46 16.78
C ALA A 410 -39.89 -4.07 15.62
N ALA A 411 -40.61 -2.96 15.71
CA ALA A 411 -41.45 -2.44 14.62
C ALA A 411 -40.59 -1.97 13.41
N SER A 412 -39.38 -1.50 13.68
CA SER A 412 -38.44 -1.07 12.65
C SER A 412 -37.04 -1.56 13.01
N ILE A 413 -36.41 -2.28 12.10
CA ILE A 413 -35.04 -2.77 12.23
C ILE A 413 -34.10 -1.64 11.79
N ARG A 414 -33.06 -1.41 12.60
CA ARG A 414 -32.05 -0.39 12.35
C ARG A 414 -30.64 -0.92 12.66
N PHE A 415 -29.61 -0.16 12.24
CA PHE A 415 -28.22 -0.55 12.37
C PHE A 415 -27.47 0.45 13.24
N ASP A 416 -26.56 -0.07 14.09
CA ASP A 416 -25.79 0.75 15.02
C ASP A 416 -24.58 1.38 14.32
N GLY A 417 -24.72 2.66 13.97
CA GLY A 417 -23.66 3.42 13.30
C GLY A 417 -22.34 3.56 14.10
N SER A 418 -22.32 3.20 15.39
CA SER A 418 -21.11 3.16 16.22
C SER A 418 -20.40 1.81 16.16
N ARG A 419 -20.99 0.78 15.53
CA ARG A 419 -20.50 -0.60 15.43
C ARG A 419 -20.52 -1.09 13.98
N PHE A 420 -19.85 -0.33 13.11
CA PHE A 420 -19.60 -0.73 11.73
C PHE A 420 -18.27 -1.48 11.62
N PHE A 421 -18.26 -2.51 10.80
CA PHE A 421 -17.12 -3.38 10.53
C PHE A 421 -16.90 -3.52 9.03
N VAL A 422 -15.68 -3.89 8.62
CA VAL A 422 -15.34 -4.18 7.22
C VAL A 422 -14.78 -5.59 7.11
N HIS A 423 -15.25 -6.33 6.11
CA HIS A 423 -14.56 -7.52 5.62
C HIS A 423 -14.16 -7.29 4.16
N GLY A 424 -12.87 -7.33 3.88
CA GLY A 424 -12.32 -7.25 2.53
C GLY A 424 -11.67 -8.58 2.10
N HIS A 425 -11.88 -8.97 0.85
CA HIS A 425 -11.22 -10.15 0.30
C HIS A 425 -10.56 -9.84 -1.03
N SER A 426 -9.29 -10.26 -1.23
CA SER A 426 -8.57 -10.08 -2.50
C SER A 426 -8.53 -8.59 -2.90
N THR A 427 -8.98 -8.21 -4.09
CA THR A 427 -9.18 -6.79 -4.49
C THR A 427 -9.92 -6.00 -3.42
N GLY A 428 -10.94 -6.62 -2.81
CA GLY A 428 -11.68 -5.99 -1.71
C GLY A 428 -10.86 -5.73 -0.45
N SER A 429 -9.73 -6.41 -0.24
CA SER A 429 -8.81 -6.09 0.85
C SER A 429 -8.01 -4.82 0.57
N VAL A 430 -7.66 -4.55 -0.69
CA VAL A 430 -6.99 -3.30 -1.11
C VAL A 430 -7.90 -2.10 -0.87
N VAL A 431 -9.15 -2.20 -1.34
CA VAL A 431 -10.17 -1.16 -1.12
C VAL A 431 -10.51 -1.03 0.36
N GLY A 432 -10.71 -2.16 1.06
CA GLY A 432 -11.02 -2.21 2.48
C GLY A 432 -9.97 -1.55 3.35
N ALA A 433 -8.69 -1.72 3.04
CA ALA A 433 -7.58 -1.05 3.73
C ALA A 433 -7.72 0.48 3.68
N SER A 434 -8.11 1.02 2.53
CA SER A 434 -8.35 2.46 2.35
C SER A 434 -9.63 2.94 3.04
N VAL A 435 -10.74 2.16 2.94
CA VAL A 435 -12.03 2.48 3.60
C VAL A 435 -11.85 2.59 5.11
N VAL A 436 -11.18 1.62 5.75
CA VAL A 436 -10.99 1.66 7.21
C VAL A 436 -10.02 2.75 7.64
N SER A 437 -9.13 3.17 6.77
CA SER A 437 -8.22 4.28 7.05
C SER A 437 -8.92 5.65 6.99
N SER A 438 -9.94 5.80 6.14
CA SER A 438 -10.59 7.08 5.85
C SER A 438 -11.86 7.36 6.68
N ASN A 439 -12.45 6.34 7.35
CA ASN A 439 -13.74 6.48 8.02
C ASN A 439 -13.75 5.96 9.46
N GLU A 440 -13.99 6.86 10.40
CA GLU A 440 -14.03 6.57 11.85
C GLU A 440 -15.24 5.76 12.30
N SER A 441 -16.28 5.62 11.46
CA SER A 441 -17.43 4.77 11.79
C SER A 441 -17.05 3.29 11.88
N PHE A 442 -15.99 2.87 11.18
CA PHE A 442 -15.50 1.50 11.24
C PHE A 442 -14.61 1.26 12.47
N ARG A 443 -14.93 0.22 13.25
CA ARG A 443 -14.27 -0.14 14.52
C ARG A 443 -13.36 -1.36 14.41
N ALA A 444 -13.66 -2.27 13.48
CA ALA A 444 -12.85 -3.44 13.22
C ALA A 444 -12.90 -3.82 11.73
N ALA A 445 -11.82 -4.46 11.27
CA ALA A 445 -11.76 -5.02 9.93
C ALA A 445 -11.15 -6.44 9.94
N ALA A 446 -11.61 -7.30 9.01
CA ALA A 446 -10.92 -8.52 8.65
C ALA A 446 -10.57 -8.46 7.16
N LEU A 447 -9.30 -8.57 6.82
CA LEU A 447 -8.79 -8.52 5.46
C LEU A 447 -8.17 -9.87 5.12
N SER A 448 -8.63 -10.52 4.06
CA SER A 448 -8.20 -11.84 3.65
C SER A 448 -7.73 -11.89 2.21
N GLY A 449 -6.82 -12.82 1.86
CA GLY A 449 -6.14 -12.77 0.58
C GLY A 449 -5.63 -11.34 0.36
N ALA A 450 -5.02 -10.76 1.39
CA ALA A 450 -4.62 -9.38 1.50
C ALA A 450 -3.10 -9.29 1.47
N GLY A 451 -2.56 -8.30 0.79
CA GLY A 451 -1.12 -8.07 0.75
C GLY A 451 -0.79 -6.62 0.47
N GLY A 452 0.46 -6.28 0.67
CA GLY A 452 1.07 -5.01 0.27
C GLY A 452 2.11 -5.20 -0.82
N SER A 453 2.63 -4.08 -1.31
CA SER A 453 3.62 -3.97 -2.36
C SER A 453 3.12 -4.30 -3.77
N TRP A 454 2.78 -3.25 -4.51
CA TRP A 454 2.54 -3.36 -5.94
C TRP A 454 3.76 -3.91 -6.69
N LEU A 455 4.98 -3.63 -6.23
CA LEU A 455 6.19 -4.22 -6.82
C LEU A 455 6.18 -5.75 -6.67
N TYR A 456 5.90 -6.27 -5.47
CA TYR A 456 5.77 -7.73 -5.27
C TYR A 456 4.62 -8.30 -6.08
N ASN A 457 3.49 -7.59 -6.18
CA ASN A 457 2.35 -8.06 -6.98
C ASN A 457 2.72 -8.21 -8.46
N LEU A 458 3.45 -7.24 -9.03
CA LEU A 458 3.91 -7.29 -10.41
C LEU A 458 4.92 -8.41 -10.68
N VAL A 459 5.73 -8.78 -9.69
CA VAL A 459 6.87 -9.70 -9.88
C VAL A 459 6.59 -11.11 -9.38
N LEU A 460 5.89 -11.25 -8.23
CA LEU A 460 5.77 -12.52 -7.52
C LEU A 460 4.44 -13.24 -7.75
N LYS A 461 3.37 -12.51 -8.08
CA LYS A 461 2.04 -13.11 -8.27
C LYS A 461 2.06 -14.20 -9.32
N GLN A 462 1.43 -15.34 -8.99
CA GLN A 462 1.43 -16.55 -9.82
C GLN A 462 0.11 -16.77 -10.56
N THR A 463 -0.99 -16.23 -10.04
CA THR A 463 -2.33 -16.40 -10.64
C THR A 463 -3.02 -15.03 -10.82
N PRO A 464 -3.06 -14.46 -12.05
CA PRO A 464 -2.19 -14.82 -13.18
C PRO A 464 -0.72 -14.51 -12.89
N ALA A 465 0.21 -15.11 -13.61
CA ALA A 465 1.64 -14.82 -13.49
C ALA A 465 1.94 -13.42 -14.05
N SER A 466 1.95 -12.42 -13.16
CA SER A 466 2.02 -11.01 -13.56
C SER A 466 3.30 -10.67 -14.33
N ALA A 467 4.46 -11.18 -13.90
CA ALA A 467 5.73 -10.93 -14.58
C ALA A 467 5.70 -11.43 -16.04
N GLU A 468 5.12 -12.61 -16.29
CA GLU A 468 5.01 -13.17 -17.65
C GLU A 468 4.05 -12.38 -18.54
N LEU A 469 3.02 -11.74 -17.95
CA LEU A 469 2.12 -10.84 -18.68
C LEU A 469 2.77 -9.49 -18.98
N VAL A 470 3.55 -8.95 -18.05
CA VAL A 470 4.17 -7.62 -18.16
C VAL A 470 5.31 -7.63 -19.18
N LYS A 471 6.11 -8.70 -19.26
CA LYS A 471 7.25 -8.79 -20.17
C LYS A 471 6.91 -8.41 -21.62
N PRO A 472 5.99 -9.09 -22.33
CA PRO A 472 5.68 -8.75 -23.71
C PRO A 472 5.01 -7.37 -23.85
N LEU A 473 4.22 -6.93 -22.85
CA LEU A 473 3.53 -5.64 -22.90
C LEU A 473 4.48 -4.44 -22.81
N LEU A 474 5.64 -4.63 -22.18
CA LEU A 474 6.69 -3.62 -22.03
C LEU A 474 7.91 -3.89 -22.93
N GLY A 475 7.83 -4.88 -23.83
CA GLY A 475 8.89 -5.17 -24.80
C GLY A 475 10.20 -5.66 -24.17
N TYR A 476 10.14 -6.31 -23.02
CA TYR A 476 11.29 -6.98 -22.42
C TYR A 476 11.75 -8.16 -23.28
N THR A 477 13.02 -8.43 -23.22
CA THR A 477 13.66 -9.59 -23.83
C THR A 477 13.91 -10.67 -22.76
N ASP A 478 14.32 -11.87 -23.20
CA ASP A 478 14.69 -12.94 -22.26
C ASP A 478 15.93 -12.62 -21.41
N ALA A 479 16.72 -11.65 -21.84
CA ALA A 479 17.90 -11.18 -21.09
C ALA A 479 17.56 -10.22 -19.96
N ASP A 480 16.36 -9.66 -19.95
CA ASP A 480 15.93 -8.70 -18.92
C ASP A 480 15.47 -9.41 -17.64
N ALA A 481 16.02 -8.98 -16.51
CA ALA A 481 15.54 -9.39 -15.20
C ALA A 481 14.36 -8.49 -14.78
N VAL A 482 13.15 -9.02 -14.86
CA VAL A 482 11.95 -8.34 -14.35
C VAL A 482 11.82 -8.64 -12.85
N ASP A 483 12.27 -7.71 -12.03
CA ASP A 483 12.28 -7.81 -10.56
C ASP A 483 11.89 -6.47 -9.91
N ILE A 484 11.88 -6.42 -8.57
CA ILE A 484 11.50 -5.21 -7.81
C ILE A 484 12.45 -4.01 -8.04
N PHE A 485 13.60 -4.24 -8.67
CA PHE A 485 14.58 -3.21 -8.99
C PHE A 485 14.42 -2.68 -10.42
N ASP A 486 13.36 -3.09 -11.11
CA ASP A 486 13.10 -2.63 -12.47
C ASP A 486 12.57 -1.19 -12.46
N PRO A 487 13.17 -0.28 -13.26
CA PRO A 487 12.77 1.12 -13.26
C PRO A 487 11.34 1.38 -13.78
N VAL A 488 10.86 0.62 -14.79
CA VAL A 488 9.49 0.80 -15.31
C VAL A 488 8.46 0.32 -14.30
N LEU A 489 8.72 -0.81 -13.63
CA LEU A 489 7.85 -1.30 -12.55
C LEU A 489 7.82 -0.33 -11.37
N THR A 490 8.93 0.35 -11.08
CA THR A 490 8.99 1.44 -10.10
C THR A 490 8.05 2.59 -10.50
N LEU A 491 8.04 3.01 -11.75
CA LEU A 491 7.13 4.07 -12.22
C LEU A 491 5.66 3.64 -12.11
N ALA A 492 5.34 2.39 -12.49
CA ALA A 492 4.00 1.84 -12.35
C ALA A 492 3.55 1.78 -10.88
N ALA A 493 4.39 1.25 -10.00
CA ALA A 493 4.11 1.21 -8.56
C ALA A 493 3.93 2.63 -7.98
N THR A 494 4.74 3.62 -8.41
CA THR A 494 4.58 5.02 -8.00
C THR A 494 3.19 5.57 -8.37
N MET A 495 2.66 5.24 -9.55
CA MET A 495 1.31 5.63 -9.94
C MET A 495 0.23 5.02 -9.03
N TRP A 496 0.45 3.80 -8.51
CA TRP A 496 -0.52 3.06 -7.71
C TRP A 496 -0.32 3.16 -6.19
N GLU A 497 0.75 3.80 -5.73
CA GLU A 497 0.98 4.01 -4.29
C GLU A 497 -0.18 4.65 -3.52
N PRO A 498 -1.00 5.54 -4.12
CA PRO A 498 -2.18 6.08 -3.46
C PRO A 498 -3.21 5.04 -3.01
N ILE A 499 -3.20 3.85 -3.60
CA ILE A 499 -4.09 2.72 -3.26
C ILE A 499 -3.34 1.54 -2.65
N GLU A 500 -2.06 1.70 -2.31
CA GLU A 500 -1.22 0.65 -1.75
C GLU A 500 -1.62 0.35 -0.28
N PRO A 501 -2.05 -0.90 0.03
CA PRO A 501 -2.49 -1.23 1.39
C PRO A 501 -1.44 -1.02 2.46
N MET A 502 -0.16 -1.30 2.18
CA MET A 502 0.89 -1.08 3.18
C MET A 502 1.16 0.41 3.42
N ASN A 503 0.84 1.30 2.48
CA ASN A 503 0.89 2.74 2.69
C ASN A 503 -0.28 3.25 3.54
N GLN A 504 -1.41 2.52 3.57
CA GLN A 504 -2.58 2.82 4.38
C GLN A 504 -2.45 2.28 5.81
N ALA A 505 -1.79 1.15 5.99
CA ALA A 505 -1.71 0.41 7.25
C ALA A 505 -1.16 1.20 8.46
N PRO A 506 -0.17 2.10 8.32
CA PRO A 506 0.24 2.97 9.42
C PRO A 506 -0.89 3.82 9.99
N GLY A 507 -1.84 4.22 9.15
CA GLY A 507 -3.02 5.00 9.52
C GLY A 507 -4.04 4.27 10.39
N TRP A 508 -3.93 2.95 10.54
CA TRP A 508 -4.86 2.19 11.37
C TRP A 508 -4.66 2.42 12.87
N VAL A 509 -3.42 2.62 13.30
CA VAL A 509 -3.08 2.76 14.73
C VAL A 509 -2.04 3.85 15.00
N ARG A 510 -1.01 3.98 14.17
CA ARG A 510 0.18 4.80 14.51
C ARG A 510 0.16 6.21 13.91
N ASP A 511 -0.32 6.35 12.69
CA ASP A 511 -0.40 7.62 11.96
C ASP A 511 -1.88 7.97 11.72
N LEU A 512 -2.54 8.42 12.76
CA LEU A 512 -3.98 8.64 12.79
C LEU A 512 -4.42 9.92 12.08
N ARG A 513 -3.68 10.42 11.09
CA ARG A 513 -3.98 11.68 10.38
C ARG A 513 -5.42 11.78 9.86
N ALA A 514 -5.99 10.63 9.51
CA ALA A 514 -7.35 10.51 8.97
C ALA A 514 -8.37 9.99 9.99
N ARG A 515 -7.91 9.58 11.15
CA ARG A 515 -8.73 9.00 12.23
C ARG A 515 -8.32 9.62 13.54
N THR A 516 -9.24 9.72 14.49
CA THR A 516 -8.95 10.10 15.88
C THR A 516 -8.82 8.89 16.80
N THR A 517 -9.35 7.73 16.37
CA THR A 517 -9.32 6.49 17.15
C THR A 517 -8.70 5.34 16.34
N PRO A 518 -7.83 4.55 16.96
CA PRO A 518 -7.28 3.33 16.36
C PRO A 518 -8.38 2.33 15.96
N ILE A 519 -8.08 1.46 14.97
CA ILE A 519 -8.99 0.39 14.53
C ILE A 519 -8.34 -0.98 14.79
N SER A 520 -9.16 -1.97 15.15
CA SER A 520 -8.71 -3.36 15.23
C SER A 520 -8.74 -4.04 13.87
N VAL A 521 -7.65 -4.74 13.49
CA VAL A 521 -7.55 -5.41 12.18
C VAL A 521 -7.07 -6.84 12.35
N LEU A 522 -7.77 -7.76 11.69
CA LEU A 522 -7.41 -9.16 11.54
C LEU A 522 -7.01 -9.41 10.09
N LEU A 523 -5.77 -9.78 9.85
CA LEU A 523 -5.32 -10.31 8.57
C LEU A 523 -5.51 -11.83 8.55
N VAL A 524 -6.07 -12.36 7.47
CA VAL A 524 -6.26 -13.81 7.28
C VAL A 524 -5.48 -14.25 6.07
N GLU A 525 -4.50 -15.10 6.29
CA GLU A 525 -3.57 -15.59 5.29
C GLU A 525 -3.74 -17.09 5.06
N GLY A 526 -3.73 -17.48 3.79
CA GLY A 526 -3.57 -18.88 3.39
C GLY A 526 -2.14 -19.15 2.94
N ILE A 527 -1.51 -20.15 3.53
CA ILE A 527 -0.21 -20.63 3.04
C ILE A 527 -0.42 -21.35 1.73
N VAL A 528 0.44 -21.06 0.73
CA VAL A 528 0.27 -21.42 -0.70
C VAL A 528 -0.88 -20.63 -1.35
N ASP A 529 -1.00 -19.35 -1.03
CA ASP A 529 -1.80 -18.38 -1.81
C ASP A 529 -0.99 -17.99 -3.06
N THR A 530 -1.53 -18.23 -4.27
CA THR A 530 -0.87 -17.91 -5.53
C THR A 530 -1.23 -16.52 -6.06
N TYR A 531 -2.19 -15.82 -5.45
CA TYR A 531 -2.62 -14.46 -5.76
C TYR A 531 -1.90 -13.43 -4.89
N TYR A 532 -1.88 -13.67 -3.58
CA TYR A 532 -1.14 -12.87 -2.58
C TYR A 532 -0.23 -13.79 -1.79
N LEU A 533 0.99 -13.97 -2.29
CA LEU A 533 1.99 -14.84 -1.67
C LEU A 533 2.31 -14.36 -0.24
N PRO A 534 2.76 -15.25 0.66
CA PRO A 534 3.10 -14.90 2.05
C PRO A 534 3.97 -13.65 2.17
N ARG A 535 4.96 -13.47 1.29
CA ARG A 535 5.82 -12.28 1.29
C ARG A 535 5.06 -10.96 1.07
N MET A 536 3.97 -10.97 0.31
CA MET A 536 3.10 -9.80 0.14
C MET A 536 2.25 -9.54 1.40
N VAL A 537 1.77 -10.62 2.03
CA VAL A 537 1.04 -10.53 3.30
C VAL A 537 1.95 -9.99 4.39
N ASN A 538 3.19 -10.49 4.46
CA ASN A 538 4.20 -10.03 5.41
C ASN A 538 4.52 -8.55 5.24
N ALA A 539 4.63 -8.04 4.02
CA ALA A 539 4.86 -6.60 3.77
C ALA A 539 3.73 -5.74 4.37
N LEU A 540 2.47 -6.16 4.20
CA LEU A 540 1.33 -5.48 4.82
C LEU A 540 1.36 -5.63 6.36
N ALA A 541 1.63 -6.83 6.85
CA ALA A 541 1.69 -7.14 8.28
C ALA A 541 2.80 -6.35 9.01
N MET A 542 3.97 -6.24 8.41
CA MET A 542 5.08 -5.41 8.90
C MET A 542 4.68 -3.94 8.95
N SER A 543 4.12 -3.42 7.85
CA SER A 543 3.68 -2.03 7.79
C SER A 543 2.61 -1.72 8.84
N ALA A 544 1.68 -2.64 9.10
CA ALA A 544 0.69 -2.52 10.15
C ALA A 544 1.26 -2.77 11.56
N ARG A 545 2.41 -3.46 11.68
CA ARG A 545 2.99 -3.98 12.92
C ARG A 545 2.03 -4.91 13.65
N VAL A 546 1.52 -5.92 12.95
CA VAL A 546 0.65 -6.93 13.54
C VAL A 546 1.47 -8.02 14.25
N ASP A 547 0.89 -8.66 15.28
CA ASP A 547 1.41 -9.93 15.80
C ASP A 547 0.78 -11.10 15.03
N VAL A 548 1.56 -12.15 14.76
CA VAL A 548 1.02 -13.39 14.19
C VAL A 548 0.54 -14.32 15.31
N ALA A 549 -0.66 -14.88 15.16
CA ALA A 549 -1.18 -15.88 16.10
C ALA A 549 -0.30 -17.14 16.09
N ALA A 550 0.16 -17.56 17.26
CA ALA A 550 1.03 -18.73 17.39
C ALA A 550 0.21 -20.04 17.28
N PRO A 551 0.78 -21.09 16.64
CA PRO A 551 2.07 -21.09 15.95
C PRO A 551 1.99 -20.41 14.57
N ALA A 552 3.02 -19.65 14.20
CA ALA A 552 3.19 -19.19 12.82
C ALA A 552 3.52 -20.38 11.90
N LEU A 553 2.91 -20.40 10.72
CA LEU A 553 3.10 -21.50 9.77
C LEU A 553 4.23 -21.22 8.77
N ASP A 554 4.48 -19.94 8.46
CA ASP A 554 5.56 -19.51 7.59
C ASP A 554 6.72 -18.96 8.43
N PRO A 555 7.92 -19.57 8.38
CA PRO A 555 9.09 -19.09 9.11
C PRO A 555 9.55 -17.70 8.71
N ASP A 556 9.36 -17.31 7.43
CA ASP A 556 9.77 -15.99 6.94
C ASP A 556 8.91 -14.90 7.58
N THR A 557 7.62 -15.16 7.84
CA THR A 557 6.74 -14.24 8.59
C THR A 557 7.32 -13.89 9.96
N VAL A 558 7.86 -14.87 10.69
CA VAL A 558 8.45 -14.63 12.01
C VAL A 558 9.68 -13.74 11.90
N THR A 559 10.55 -14.03 10.93
CA THR A 559 11.79 -13.28 10.70
C THR A 559 11.51 -11.84 10.26
N GLU A 560 10.58 -11.64 9.35
CA GLU A 560 10.22 -10.32 8.82
C GLU A 560 9.50 -9.47 9.86
N LEU A 561 8.52 -10.02 10.59
CA LEU A 561 7.82 -9.30 11.66
C LEU A 561 8.75 -8.88 12.81
N ALA A 562 9.78 -9.67 13.10
CA ALA A 562 10.78 -9.31 14.12
C ALA A 562 11.51 -8.00 13.78
N GLN A 563 11.68 -7.65 12.51
CA GLN A 563 12.31 -6.40 12.08
C GLN A 563 11.52 -5.15 12.51
N VAL A 564 10.21 -5.29 12.73
CA VAL A 564 9.33 -4.19 13.18
C VAL A 564 8.91 -4.33 14.65
N GLY A 565 9.51 -5.28 15.37
CA GLY A 565 9.30 -5.49 16.80
C GLY A 565 8.00 -6.24 17.15
N THR A 566 7.46 -7.03 16.19
CA THR A 566 6.30 -7.89 16.38
C THR A 566 6.64 -9.35 16.09
N GLY A 567 5.71 -10.29 16.31
CA GLY A 567 5.99 -11.70 16.07
C GLY A 567 4.92 -12.64 16.61
N PRO A 568 5.26 -13.92 16.85
CA PRO A 568 4.30 -14.91 17.34
C PRO A 568 3.75 -14.55 18.71
N ARG A 569 2.41 -14.56 18.83
CA ARG A 569 1.70 -14.30 20.09
C ARG A 569 0.70 -15.43 20.38
N ALA A 570 0.71 -15.91 21.62
CA ALA A 570 -0.26 -16.92 22.06
C ALA A 570 -1.69 -16.37 22.03
N THR A 571 -2.62 -17.18 21.55
CA THR A 571 -4.06 -16.87 21.57
C THR A 571 -4.72 -17.34 22.87
N PRO A 572 -5.79 -16.67 23.37
CA PRO A 572 -6.38 -15.46 22.82
C PRO A 572 -5.54 -14.21 23.13
N PHE A 573 -5.58 -13.21 22.25
CA PHE A 573 -4.99 -11.90 22.55
C PHE A 573 -5.86 -10.74 22.03
N SER A 574 -5.68 -9.59 22.67
CA SER A 574 -6.38 -8.34 22.34
C SER A 574 -5.54 -7.13 22.75
N ALA A 575 -5.93 -5.94 22.31
CA ALA A 575 -5.36 -4.65 22.71
C ALA A 575 -3.81 -4.58 22.62
N ASN A 576 -3.21 -5.32 21.69
CA ASN A 576 -1.76 -5.44 21.54
C ASN A 576 -1.10 -4.25 20.84
N SER A 577 -1.89 -3.30 20.30
CA SER A 577 -1.38 -2.13 19.59
C SER A 577 -2.25 -0.91 19.85
N GLY A 578 -1.76 0.04 20.67
CA GLY A 578 -2.46 1.31 20.95
C GLY A 578 -3.90 1.14 21.50
N GLY A 579 -4.19 0.06 22.22
CA GLY A 579 -5.53 -0.29 22.69
C GLY A 579 -6.38 -1.06 21.67
N SER A 580 -5.95 -1.15 20.42
CA SER A 580 -6.58 -1.95 19.37
C SER A 580 -5.92 -3.31 19.24
N THR A 581 -6.61 -4.24 18.57
CA THR A 581 -6.11 -5.58 18.29
C THR A 581 -5.66 -5.69 16.85
N LEU A 582 -4.36 -5.90 16.64
CA LEU A 582 -3.79 -6.16 15.32
C LEU A 582 -3.24 -7.58 15.29
N GLY A 583 -3.83 -8.44 14.46
CA GLY A 583 -3.46 -9.85 14.36
C GLY A 583 -3.38 -10.35 12.94
N LEU A 584 -2.47 -11.30 12.72
CA LEU A 584 -2.37 -12.14 11.53
C LEU A 584 -2.65 -13.58 11.94
N VAL A 585 -3.53 -14.25 11.20
CA VAL A 585 -3.79 -15.69 11.37
C VAL A 585 -3.46 -16.41 10.07
N GLN A 586 -2.75 -17.52 10.19
CA GLN A 586 -2.26 -18.30 9.06
C GLN A 586 -2.93 -19.67 9.01
N TYR A 587 -3.30 -20.09 7.82
CA TYR A 587 -3.95 -21.39 7.60
C TYR A 587 -3.34 -22.12 6.40
N PRO A 588 -3.12 -23.42 6.49
CA PRO A 588 -2.73 -24.18 5.30
C PRO A 588 -3.90 -24.24 4.30
N ALA A 589 -3.60 -24.22 3.02
CA ALA A 589 -4.59 -24.49 1.98
C ALA A 589 -5.25 -25.87 2.19
N LEU A 590 -6.51 -26.00 1.78
CA LEU A 590 -7.14 -27.33 1.68
C LEU A 590 -6.58 -28.08 0.46
N PRO A 591 -6.60 -29.43 0.46
CA PRO A 591 -6.15 -30.21 -0.69
C PRO A 591 -6.82 -29.77 -1.99
N ASN A 592 -6.03 -29.53 -3.03
CA ASN A 592 -6.46 -29.06 -4.35
C ASN A 592 -7.19 -27.72 -4.37
N GLN A 593 -6.98 -26.88 -3.36
CA GLN A 593 -7.51 -25.52 -3.30
C GLN A 593 -6.38 -24.54 -3.05
N ASP A 594 -6.54 -23.33 -3.59
CA ASP A 594 -5.60 -22.24 -3.35
C ASP A 594 -5.79 -21.67 -1.95
N GLY A 595 -4.68 -21.31 -1.30
CA GLY A 595 -4.67 -20.64 0.00
C GLY A 595 -5.43 -19.32 0.00
N HIS A 596 -5.57 -18.68 -1.16
CA HIS A 596 -6.33 -17.46 -1.33
C HIS A 596 -7.76 -17.51 -0.76
N PHE A 597 -8.36 -18.70 -0.77
CA PHE A 597 -9.76 -18.89 -0.40
C PHE A 597 -9.98 -19.51 1.00
N VAL A 598 -8.94 -19.63 1.83
CA VAL A 598 -9.05 -20.23 3.17
C VAL A 598 -10.12 -19.55 4.03
N VAL A 599 -10.31 -18.23 3.90
CA VAL A 599 -11.32 -17.44 4.63
C VAL A 599 -12.75 -17.95 4.40
N PHE A 600 -13.02 -18.55 3.26
CA PHE A 600 -14.34 -19.10 2.91
C PHE A 600 -14.43 -20.60 3.10
N ASN A 601 -13.33 -21.30 2.80
CA ASN A 601 -13.34 -22.76 2.61
C ASN A 601 -13.02 -23.51 3.90
N ARG A 602 -12.36 -22.86 4.88
CA ARG A 602 -12.06 -23.44 6.18
C ARG A 602 -13.09 -23.04 7.23
N PRO A 603 -13.76 -24.00 7.89
CA PRO A 603 -14.70 -23.70 8.97
C PRO A 603 -14.05 -22.91 10.12
N GLU A 604 -12.79 -23.20 10.44
CA GLU A 604 -12.05 -22.58 11.53
C GLU A 604 -11.86 -21.08 11.29
N THR A 605 -11.47 -20.67 10.06
CA THR A 605 -11.32 -19.25 9.73
C THR A 605 -12.65 -18.52 9.82
N ARG A 606 -13.74 -19.17 9.39
CA ARG A 606 -15.08 -18.60 9.41
C ARG A 606 -15.54 -18.32 10.86
N VAL A 607 -15.25 -19.23 11.78
CA VAL A 607 -15.52 -19.03 13.20
C VAL A 607 -14.63 -17.92 13.76
N GLN A 608 -13.35 -17.93 13.44
CA GLN A 608 -12.36 -17.01 14.02
C GLN A 608 -12.64 -15.54 13.66
N TYR A 609 -12.88 -15.19 12.38
CA TYR A 609 -13.23 -13.82 12.05
C TYR A 609 -14.61 -13.41 12.59
N ALA A 610 -15.56 -14.36 12.65
CA ALA A 610 -16.86 -14.05 13.22
C ALA A 610 -16.76 -13.78 14.75
N CYS A 611 -15.89 -14.50 15.48
CA CYS A 611 -15.59 -14.22 16.88
C CYS A 611 -14.86 -12.87 17.06
N PHE A 612 -13.94 -12.53 16.13
CA PHE A 612 -13.27 -11.24 16.13
C PHE A 612 -14.28 -10.07 16.02
N PHE A 613 -15.24 -10.16 15.12
CA PHE A 613 -16.28 -9.14 14.98
C PHE A 613 -17.28 -9.16 16.15
N ALA A 614 -17.65 -10.33 16.66
CA ALA A 614 -18.54 -10.43 17.81
C ALA A 614 -17.94 -9.81 19.08
N SER A 615 -16.67 -10.06 19.33
CA SER A 615 -15.94 -9.44 20.44
C SER A 615 -15.76 -7.93 20.22
N ALA A 616 -15.48 -7.48 19.01
CA ALA A 616 -15.46 -6.06 18.65
C ALA A 616 -16.82 -5.38 18.89
N ALA A 617 -17.93 -6.04 18.55
CA ALA A 617 -19.28 -5.57 18.84
C ALA A 617 -19.56 -5.44 20.33
N SER A 618 -18.87 -6.21 21.18
CA SER A 618 -18.93 -6.16 22.64
C SER A 618 -17.95 -5.16 23.27
N GLY A 619 -17.14 -4.48 22.43
CA GLY A 619 -16.24 -3.41 22.87
C GLY A 619 -14.75 -3.64 22.59
N GLN A 620 -14.25 -4.88 22.61
CA GLN A 620 -12.84 -5.19 22.41
C GLN A 620 -12.66 -6.38 21.46
N ALA A 621 -12.09 -6.14 20.29
CA ALA A 621 -11.76 -7.23 19.37
C ALA A 621 -10.73 -8.21 20.00
N VAL A 622 -10.95 -9.50 19.81
CA VAL A 622 -10.09 -10.57 20.33
C VAL A 622 -9.72 -11.53 19.20
N VAL A 623 -8.46 -11.83 19.04
CA VAL A 623 -7.98 -12.92 18.19
C VAL A 623 -7.99 -14.20 19.03
N VAL A 624 -8.89 -15.12 18.67
CA VAL A 624 -9.03 -16.42 19.35
C VAL A 624 -8.23 -17.51 18.64
N ALA A 625 -8.01 -18.65 19.28
CA ALA A 625 -7.45 -19.82 18.61
C ALA A 625 -8.43 -20.36 17.56
N ALA A 626 -7.90 -21.04 16.54
CA ALA A 626 -8.68 -21.56 15.40
C ALA A 626 -9.80 -22.55 15.82
N ASP A 627 -9.57 -23.29 16.90
CA ASP A 627 -10.47 -24.30 17.45
C ASP A 627 -11.33 -23.79 18.64
N ALA A 628 -11.14 -22.52 19.03
CA ALA A 628 -11.87 -21.92 20.13
C ALA A 628 -13.23 -21.37 19.70
N GLY A 629 -14.19 -21.40 20.64
CA GLY A 629 -15.42 -20.63 20.51
C GLY A 629 -15.19 -19.11 20.69
N CYS A 630 -16.23 -18.32 20.44
CA CYS A 630 -16.18 -16.88 20.76
C CYS A 630 -16.12 -16.65 22.27
N PRO A 631 -15.35 -15.67 22.74
CA PRO A 631 -15.29 -15.28 24.15
C PRO A 631 -16.60 -14.68 24.64
#